data_9666bd9abfbc80b770dd61a08ce2c0c6
#
_entry.id   9666bd9abfbc80b770dd61a08ce2c0c6
#
_cell.length_a   1.000
_cell.length_b   1.000
_cell.length_c   1.000
_cell.angle_alpha   90.00
_cell.angle_beta   90.00
_cell.angle_gamma   90.00
#
_symmetry.space_group_name_H-M   'P 1'
#
loop_
_entity.id
_entity.type
_entity.pdbx_description
1 polymer ?
#
loop_
_entity_poly.entity_id
_entity_poly.type
_entity_poly.pdbx_seq_one_letter_code
_entity_poly.pdbx_strand_id
1 'polypeptide(L)'
;SKRKHGETVSIAFYENNGYLKDAFINFIAFLGWNPGGEREIYSLEEMANLFDISKVQKGGAVFNVEKLNWFNKEYIKMQTKEEQIESIKKYLPNIEKYSNSLLEKLHPILIERISFYGELKNMHKVDEFDYY
;
A
#
# COMPACT_ATOMS: atom_id res chain seq x y z
N SER A 1 11.16 24.10 3.69
CA SER A 1 11.29 23.41 3.56
C SER A 1 11.22 22.10 4.21
N LYS A 2 11.78 21.94 5.26
CA LYS A 2 11.68 20.75 5.84
C LYS A 2 10.30 20.44 6.15
N ARG A 3 9.51 21.42 6.30
CA ARG A 3 8.21 21.22 6.58
C ARG A 3 7.52 20.46 5.56
N LYS A 4 7.74 20.66 4.31
CA LYS A 4 7.09 19.97 3.32
C LYS A 4 7.44 18.55 3.39
N HIS A 5 8.68 18.23 3.65
CA HIS A 5 9.06 16.86 3.71
C HIS A 5 8.35 16.15 4.83
N GLY A 6 8.16 16.83 5.95
CA GLY A 6 7.47 16.20 7.05
C GLY A 6 6.05 15.85 6.68
N GLU A 7 5.43 16.69 5.89
CA GLU A 7 4.07 16.44 5.51
C GLU A 7 3.93 15.20 4.68
N THR A 8 4.92 14.90 3.86
CA THR A 8 4.78 13.79 2.95
C THR A 8 5.03 12.44 3.59
N VAL A 9 5.45 12.42 4.86
CA VAL A 9 5.65 11.14 5.53
C VAL A 9 4.62 10.90 6.61
N SER A 10 3.52 11.66 6.59
CA SER A 10 2.46 11.45 7.56
C SER A 10 1.69 10.19 7.24
N ILE A 11 1.37 9.40 8.25
CA ILE A 11 0.58 8.20 8.06
C ILE A 11 -0.77 8.55 7.44
N ALA A 12 -1.38 9.65 7.90
CA ALA A 12 -2.69 10.03 7.39
C ALA A 12 -2.63 10.30 5.89
N PHE A 13 -1.55 10.92 5.42
CA PHE A 13 -1.42 11.20 4.02
C PHE A 13 -1.45 9.91 3.21
N TYR A 14 -0.69 8.92 3.64
CA TYR A 14 -0.63 7.66 2.90
C TYR A 14 -1.91 6.86 3.03
N GLU A 15 -2.54 6.86 4.20
CA GLU A 15 -3.81 6.17 4.35
C GLU A 15 -4.87 6.79 3.44
N ASN A 16 -4.89 8.13 3.35
CA ASN A 16 -5.86 8.79 2.51
C ASN A 16 -5.62 8.54 1.03
N ASN A 17 -4.43 8.13 0.69
CA ASN A 17 -4.11 7.79 -0.68
C ASN A 17 -4.18 6.30 -0.97
N GLY A 18 -4.77 5.55 -0.06
CA GLY A 18 -5.04 4.15 -0.34
C GLY A 18 -3.93 3.18 0.01
N TYR A 19 -2.98 3.62 0.83
CA TYR A 19 -1.97 2.70 1.34
C TYR A 19 -2.54 1.99 2.55
N LEU A 20 -2.20 0.72 2.70
CA LEU A 20 -2.67 -0.05 3.85
C LEU A 20 -1.81 0.28 5.06
N LYS A 21 -2.47 0.46 6.18
CA LYS A 21 -1.77 0.86 7.39
C LYS A 21 -0.69 -0.14 7.81
N ASP A 22 -1.00 -1.42 7.76
CA ASP A 22 -0.03 -2.42 8.17
C ASP A 22 1.19 -2.45 7.26
N ALA A 23 0.99 -2.21 5.97
CA ALA A 23 2.10 -2.17 5.05
C ALA A 23 3.01 -1.00 5.36
N PHE A 24 2.40 0.15 5.64
CA PHE A 24 3.16 1.35 5.94
C PHE A 24 3.97 1.16 7.22
N ILE A 25 3.36 0.57 8.23
CA ILE A 25 4.04 0.35 9.50
C ILE A 25 5.21 -0.62 9.33
N ASN A 26 4.99 -1.69 8.57
CA ASN A 26 6.06 -2.65 8.32
C ASN A 26 7.23 -1.95 7.61
N PHE A 27 6.90 -1.12 6.61
CA PHE A 27 7.92 -0.40 5.89
C PHE A 27 8.70 0.55 6.79
N ILE A 28 7.99 1.33 7.60
CA ILE A 28 8.64 2.28 8.49
C ILE A 28 9.52 1.55 9.51
N ALA A 29 9.04 0.42 10.01
CA ALA A 29 9.83 -0.33 10.97
C ALA A 29 11.16 -0.76 10.36
N PHE A 30 11.14 -1.17 9.09
CA PHE A 30 12.36 -1.60 8.44
C PHE A 30 13.30 -0.48 8.07
N LEU A 31 12.85 0.76 8.10
CA LEU A 31 13.76 1.88 7.91
C LEU A 31 14.69 2.01 9.10
N GLY A 32 14.21 1.64 10.29
CA GLY A 32 15.00 1.81 11.49
C GLY A 32 15.39 0.53 12.18
N TRP A 33 14.94 -0.61 11.67
CA TRP A 33 15.18 -1.86 12.35
C TRP A 33 15.12 -3.01 11.34
N ASN A 34 16.01 -3.94 11.46
CA ASN A 34 16.02 -5.10 10.59
C ASN A 34 16.47 -6.30 11.42
N PRO A 35 15.65 -7.33 11.53
CA PRO A 35 16.00 -8.48 12.36
C PRO A 35 17.06 -9.37 11.76
N GLY A 36 17.46 -9.10 10.52
CA GLY A 36 18.45 -9.94 9.85
C GLY A 36 17.74 -10.89 8.89
N GLY A 37 18.49 -11.48 8.00
CA GLY A 37 17.93 -12.37 7.02
C GLY A 37 17.33 -11.62 5.87
N GLU A 38 16.64 -12.32 5.00
CA GLU A 38 16.10 -11.73 3.80
C GLU A 38 14.61 -11.44 3.84
N ARG A 39 13.95 -11.92 4.87
CA ARG A 39 12.52 -11.71 4.97
C ARG A 39 12.24 -10.25 5.31
N GLU A 40 11.27 -9.64 4.66
CA GLU A 40 10.94 -8.25 4.90
C GLU A 40 9.52 -8.03 5.38
N ILE A 41 8.60 -8.93 5.05
CA ILE A 41 7.21 -8.77 5.45
C ILE A 41 6.96 -9.44 6.79
N TYR A 42 6.59 -8.62 7.77
CA TYR A 42 6.32 -9.10 9.12
C TYR A 42 5.04 -8.46 9.63
N SER A 43 4.23 -9.21 10.35
CA SER A 43 3.06 -8.63 11.01
C SER A 43 3.55 -7.82 12.20
N LEU A 44 2.66 -6.98 12.74
CA LEU A 44 3.00 -6.20 13.91
C LEU A 44 3.37 -7.11 15.07
N GLU A 45 2.63 -8.21 15.24
CA GLU A 45 2.90 -9.12 16.32
C GLU A 45 4.27 -9.77 16.16
N GLU A 46 4.60 -10.18 14.93
CA GLU A 46 5.89 -10.77 14.68
C GLU A 46 7.02 -9.79 14.95
N MET A 47 6.82 -8.53 14.54
CA MET A 47 7.85 -7.53 14.77
C MET A 47 8.05 -7.27 16.26
N ALA A 48 6.96 -7.25 17.01
CA ALA A 48 7.07 -7.03 18.44
C ALA A 48 7.85 -8.15 19.12
N ASN A 49 7.63 -9.39 18.66
CA ASN A 49 8.32 -10.53 19.23
C ASN A 49 9.79 -10.60 18.85
N LEU A 50 10.13 -10.06 17.71
CA LEU A 50 11.51 -10.11 17.24
C LEU A 50 12.32 -8.87 17.55
N PHE A 51 11.68 -7.86 18.10
CA PHE A 51 12.36 -6.60 18.32
C PHE A 51 13.59 -6.76 19.20
N ASP A 52 14.68 -6.14 18.78
CA ASP A 52 15.93 -6.21 19.50
C ASP A 52 16.59 -4.86 19.29
N ILE A 53 16.75 -4.11 20.36
CA ILE A 53 17.26 -2.76 20.24
C ILE A 53 18.67 -2.72 19.64
N SER A 54 19.40 -3.81 19.74
CA SER A 54 20.75 -3.82 19.17
C SER A 54 20.72 -3.83 17.64
N LYS A 55 19.56 -4.12 17.04
CA LYS A 55 19.45 -4.15 15.60
C LYS A 55 18.84 -2.88 15.04
N VAL A 56 18.60 -1.90 15.88
CA VAL A 56 18.06 -0.62 15.42
C VAL A 56 19.16 0.12 14.69
N GLN A 57 18.83 0.62 13.49
CA GLN A 57 19.80 1.37 12.72
C GLN A 57 19.96 2.75 13.29
N LYS A 58 21.16 3.26 13.21
CA LYS A 58 21.42 4.58 13.72
C LYS A 58 21.51 5.58 12.59
N GLY A 59 20.42 6.23 12.32
CA GLY A 59 20.41 7.27 11.32
C GLY A 59 20.56 6.77 9.91
N GLY A 60 20.45 7.62 8.97
CA GLY A 60 20.79 7.32 7.62
C GLY A 60 19.79 6.53 6.79
N ALA A 61 18.68 6.13 7.33
CA ALA A 61 17.72 5.41 6.52
C ALA A 61 17.03 6.37 5.58
N VAL A 62 16.88 5.98 4.32
CA VAL A 62 16.26 6.81 3.33
C VAL A 62 14.85 6.35 3.04
N PHE A 63 13.91 7.28 3.08
CA PHE A 63 12.52 6.98 2.76
C PHE A 63 12.43 6.76 1.24
N ASN A 64 12.08 5.55 0.85
CA ASN A 64 12.01 5.18 -0.55
C ASN A 64 10.59 4.80 -0.90
N VAL A 65 9.92 5.65 -1.68
CA VAL A 65 8.52 5.41 -2.03
C VAL A 65 8.35 4.16 -2.86
N GLU A 66 9.32 3.85 -3.69
CA GLU A 66 9.20 2.64 -4.49
C GLU A 66 9.21 1.40 -3.62
N LYS A 67 10.00 1.41 -2.56
CA LYS A 67 10.02 0.30 -1.65
C LYS A 67 8.73 0.23 -0.84
N LEU A 68 8.21 1.39 -0.45
CA LEU A 68 6.92 1.43 0.23
C LEU A 68 5.84 0.84 -0.68
N ASN A 69 5.86 1.18 -1.96
CA ASN A 69 4.89 0.64 -2.90
C ASN A 69 5.01 -0.88 -3.02
N TRP A 70 6.22 -1.38 -2.96
CA TRP A 70 6.42 -2.82 -2.99
C TRP A 70 5.81 -3.48 -1.75
N PHE A 71 6.07 -2.90 -0.57
CA PHE A 71 5.47 -3.43 0.66
C PHE A 71 3.95 -3.41 0.54
N ASN A 72 3.41 -2.29 0.05
CA ASN A 72 1.97 -2.16 -0.02
C ASN A 72 1.34 -3.16 -0.97
N LYS A 73 1.98 -3.38 -2.11
CA LYS A 73 1.44 -4.33 -3.06
C LYS A 73 1.45 -5.74 -2.47
N GLU A 74 2.48 -6.09 -1.71
CA GLU A 74 2.51 -7.38 -1.07
C GLU A 74 1.37 -7.53 -0.07
N TYR A 75 1.06 -6.46 0.65
CA TYR A 75 -0.04 -6.51 1.60
C TYR A 75 -1.39 -6.56 0.90
N ILE A 76 -1.53 -5.90 -0.24
CA ILE A 76 -2.77 -6.00 -1.01
C ILE A 76 -3.00 -7.45 -1.41
N LYS A 77 -1.95 -8.15 -1.82
CA LYS A 77 -2.08 -9.54 -2.21
C LYS A 77 -2.55 -10.43 -1.07
N MET A 78 -2.32 -10.01 0.15
CA MET A 78 -2.74 -10.80 1.30
C MET A 78 -4.18 -10.52 1.72
N GLN A 79 -4.80 -9.49 1.17
CA GLN A 79 -6.18 -9.19 1.49
C GLN A 79 -7.11 -10.20 0.84
N THR A 80 -8.30 -10.37 1.40
CA THR A 80 -9.28 -11.21 0.76
C THR A 80 -9.84 -10.50 -0.47
N LYS A 81 -10.45 -11.25 -1.36
CA LYS A 81 -11.06 -10.66 -2.54
C LYS A 81 -12.12 -9.63 -2.13
N GLU A 82 -12.89 -9.94 -1.09
CA GLU A 82 -13.91 -9.02 -0.62
C GLU A 82 -13.31 -7.70 -0.14
N GLU A 83 -12.22 -7.78 0.59
CA GLU A 83 -11.53 -6.58 1.05
C GLU A 83 -11.00 -5.78 -0.12
N GLN A 84 -10.45 -6.45 -1.10
CA GLN A 84 -9.92 -5.78 -2.28
C GLN A 84 -11.02 -5.08 -3.06
N ILE A 85 -12.16 -5.74 -3.23
CA ILE A 85 -13.27 -5.14 -3.96
C ILE A 85 -13.83 -3.94 -3.22
N GLU A 86 -13.92 -4.01 -1.89
CA GLU A 86 -14.38 -2.86 -1.13
C GLU A 86 -13.46 -1.67 -1.33
N SER A 87 -12.15 -1.90 -1.36
CA SER A 87 -11.21 -0.83 -1.59
C SER A 87 -11.33 -0.27 -3.00
N ILE A 88 -11.54 -1.15 -3.97
CA ILE A 88 -11.73 -0.69 -5.35
C ILE A 88 -12.95 0.22 -5.42
N LYS A 89 -14.04 -0.16 -4.76
CA LYS A 89 -15.24 0.66 -4.76
C LYS A 89 -15.00 2.02 -4.14
N LYS A 90 -14.12 2.07 -3.16
CA LYS A 90 -13.85 3.33 -2.46
C LYS A 90 -13.05 4.29 -3.31
N TYR A 91 -12.12 3.78 -4.09
CA TYR A 91 -11.19 4.65 -4.82
C TYR A 91 -11.45 4.80 -6.30
N LEU A 92 -12.19 3.89 -6.90
CA LEU A 92 -12.46 3.98 -8.33
C LEU A 92 -13.53 5.04 -8.59
N PRO A 93 -13.25 6.04 -9.44
CA PRO A 93 -14.25 7.09 -9.69
C PRO A 93 -15.46 6.55 -10.43
N ASN A 94 -16.59 7.22 -10.22
CA ASN A 94 -17.83 6.87 -10.91
C ASN A 94 -18.22 5.43 -10.69
N ILE A 95 -18.05 4.99 -9.46
CA ILE A 95 -18.32 3.59 -9.13
C ILE A 95 -19.73 3.15 -9.46
N GLU A 96 -20.67 4.09 -9.47
CA GLU A 96 -22.05 3.74 -9.76
C GLU A 96 -22.22 3.26 -11.20
N LYS A 97 -21.27 3.49 -12.06
CA LYS A 97 -21.35 3.04 -13.44
C LYS A 97 -20.91 1.59 -13.60
N TYR A 98 -20.41 0.98 -12.54
CA TYR A 98 -19.89 -0.36 -12.62
C TYR A 98 -20.84 -1.34 -11.95
N SER A 99 -21.31 -2.32 -12.71
CA SER A 99 -22.15 -3.36 -12.12
C SER A 99 -21.25 -4.28 -11.29
N ASN A 100 -21.87 -5.07 -10.43
CA ASN A 100 -21.10 -6.03 -9.65
C ASN A 100 -20.41 -7.03 -10.57
N SER A 101 -21.07 -7.40 -11.66
CA SER A 101 -20.50 -8.35 -12.60
C SER A 101 -19.25 -7.75 -13.26
N LEU A 102 -19.30 -6.47 -13.62
CA LEU A 102 -18.16 -5.84 -14.24
C LEU A 102 -17.01 -5.72 -13.24
N LEU A 103 -17.32 -5.37 -11.99
CA LEU A 103 -16.27 -5.27 -10.99
C LEU A 103 -15.59 -6.61 -10.75
N GLU A 104 -16.36 -7.70 -10.81
CA GLU A 104 -15.77 -9.02 -10.65
C GLU A 104 -14.78 -9.30 -11.77
N LYS A 105 -15.10 -8.88 -12.98
CA LYS A 105 -14.21 -9.10 -14.10
C LYS A 105 -12.99 -8.21 -14.05
N LEU A 106 -13.16 -6.99 -13.59
CA LEU A 106 -12.05 -6.05 -13.51
C LEU A 106 -11.13 -6.31 -12.33
N HIS A 107 -11.65 -6.94 -11.30
CA HIS A 107 -10.90 -7.11 -10.06
C HIS A 107 -9.47 -7.65 -10.27
N PRO A 108 -9.28 -8.78 -10.93
CA PRO A 108 -7.91 -9.29 -11.05
C PRO A 108 -7.02 -8.37 -11.87
N ILE A 109 -7.60 -7.70 -12.85
CA ILE A 109 -6.83 -6.79 -13.70
C ILE A 109 -6.37 -5.57 -12.90
N LEU A 110 -7.30 -4.99 -12.13
CA LEU A 110 -6.96 -3.81 -11.36
C LEU A 110 -5.95 -4.12 -10.26
N ILE A 111 -6.15 -5.24 -9.56
CA ILE A 111 -5.24 -5.62 -8.49
C ILE A 111 -3.83 -5.83 -9.01
N GLU A 112 -3.72 -6.38 -10.21
CA GLU A 112 -2.40 -6.63 -10.79
C GLU A 112 -1.70 -5.32 -11.14
N ARG A 113 -2.44 -4.32 -11.54
CA ARG A 113 -1.85 -3.08 -12.03
C ARG A 113 -1.46 -2.07 -10.98
N ILE A 114 -2.08 -2.11 -9.81
CA ILE A 114 -1.85 -1.05 -8.83
C ILE A 114 -0.85 -1.46 -7.76
N SER A 115 -0.19 -0.46 -7.19
CA SER A 115 0.64 -0.65 -6.01
C SER A 115 -0.06 -0.09 -4.78
N PHE A 116 -0.97 0.85 -4.94
CA PHE A 116 -1.80 1.36 -3.86
C PHE A 116 -3.13 1.79 -4.46
N TYR A 117 -4.18 1.70 -3.66
CA TYR A 117 -5.52 1.91 -4.19
C TYR A 117 -5.77 3.32 -4.73
N GLY A 118 -5.03 4.30 -4.24
CA GLY A 118 -5.22 5.66 -4.74
C GLY A 118 -4.93 5.81 -6.21
N GLU A 119 -4.16 4.89 -6.78
CA GLU A 119 -3.87 4.96 -8.22
C GLU A 119 -5.13 4.83 -9.05
N LEU A 120 -6.18 4.20 -8.49
CA LEU A 120 -7.41 4.01 -9.22
C LEU A 120 -8.11 5.32 -9.53
N LYS A 121 -7.82 6.37 -8.76
CA LYS A 121 -8.47 7.65 -8.98
C LYS A 121 -8.19 8.24 -10.34
N ASN A 122 -7.07 7.90 -10.93
CA ASN A 122 -6.68 8.50 -12.20
C ASN A 122 -6.96 7.64 -13.41
N MET A 123 -7.41 6.43 -13.20
CA MET A 123 -7.57 5.51 -14.33
C MET A 123 -8.73 5.87 -15.24
N HIS A 124 -9.72 6.59 -14.70
CA HIS A 124 -10.87 6.96 -15.51
C HIS A 124 -10.50 7.89 -16.66
N LYS A 125 -9.35 8.52 -16.60
CA LYS A 125 -8.98 9.50 -17.59
C LYS A 125 -8.51 8.92 -18.89
N VAL A 126 -8.15 7.68 -18.89
CA VAL A 126 -7.60 7.10 -20.11
C VAL A 126 -8.50 6.07 -20.73
N ASP A 127 -9.76 6.08 -20.34
CA ASP A 127 -10.73 5.17 -20.94
C ASP A 127 -10.21 3.75 -20.98
N GLU A 128 -9.41 3.40 -20.02
CA GLU A 128 -8.83 2.07 -20.01
C GLU A 128 -9.85 0.97 -19.93
N PHE A 129 -10.98 1.27 -19.31
CA PHE A 129 -11.96 0.24 -19.11
C PHE A 129 -12.94 0.05 -20.25
N ASP A 130 -12.85 0.91 -21.25
CA ASP A 130 -13.75 0.78 -22.39
C ASP A 130 -13.43 -0.44 -23.23
N TYR A 131 -12.24 -0.98 -23.04
CA TYR A 131 -11.80 -2.10 -23.85
C TYR A 131 -11.89 -3.43 -23.12
N TYR A 132 -12.44 -3.43 -21.93
CA TYR A 132 -12.51 -4.66 -21.14
C TYR A 132 -13.95 -5.11 -20.86
#